data_64fed53726bfb57b8f917fec90cfafa1
#
_entry.id   64fed53726bfb57b8f917fec90cfafa1
#
_cell.length_a   1.000
_cell.length_b   1.000
_cell.length_c   1.000
_cell.angle_alpha   90.00
_cell.angle_beta   90.00
_cell.angle_gamma   90.00
#
_symmetry.space_group_name_H-M   'P 1'
#
loop_
_entity.id
_entity.type
_entity.pdbx_description
1 polymer ?
#
loop_
_entity_poly.entity_id
_entity_poly.type
_entity_poly.pdbx_seq_one_letter_code
_entity_poly.pdbx_strand_id
1 'polypeptide(L)'
;MVRKLALALVLTLSMSLVLAGAPADAATGSGTPGAPGAGDPYYPLDGNGGYDVQHYDLAIRYAPATDALAGVVRIRARATQRLSAFNLDLDGLTIRSITVDGRPAKWSRAGTELTVTPRRSLAYGHLFDTRIVYDGVPKVIRDPDLGDGGAFPTDDGVVVLGEPDVAQAWFPSNDHPSDKATYSIALTVPAGLQAISNGVPAGRSTVRGWSTWRWEQREPMATYLAMAAIGKYDVTSYRKNGIQFLDAIDPAIPAATYARIAKSFAREPEILQFLSGYFGPYPFRAAGGIVDADGEWGYALENQSRPIYTPQDFGTQEDGDSVVVHELAHQWYGDSLALERWRGIWLNEGFASYAEWLWSEHEGLGTAQQAFDKLYAIPATATLWKSKVADPGPPNLFIGAVYNRGAMTLHVLRRAVGDPAFFRILRSWAQLHRNGNVTTEEFIALAKRISGKNLDALFTAWLYTPSKPALA
;
A
#
# COMPACT_ATOMS: atom_id res chain seq x y z
N MET A 1 -42.30 -26.44 -81.72
CA MET A 1 -40.99 -27.06 -81.80
C MET A 1 -39.95 -25.96 -81.82
N VAL A 2 -39.41 -25.61 -80.70
CA VAL A 2 -38.38 -24.62 -80.62
C VAL A 2 -37.30 -25.15 -79.67
N ARG A 3 -36.08 -25.36 -80.18
CA ARG A 3 -34.90 -25.80 -79.45
C ARG A 3 -34.34 -24.54 -78.68
N LYS A 4 -34.16 -24.65 -77.36
CA LYS A 4 -33.41 -23.70 -76.58
C LYS A 4 -31.95 -24.12 -76.53
N LEU A 5 -31.07 -23.31 -77.03
CA LEU A 5 -29.62 -23.38 -76.81
C LEU A 5 -29.34 -22.94 -75.39
N ALA A 6 -28.58 -23.77 -74.66
CA ALA A 6 -27.97 -23.35 -73.39
C ALA A 6 -26.52 -22.88 -73.63
N LEU A 7 -26.26 -21.63 -73.25
CA LEU A 7 -24.91 -21.03 -73.28
C LEU A 7 -24.26 -21.29 -71.95
N ALA A 8 -23.19 -22.07 -71.94
CA ALA A 8 -22.37 -22.34 -70.72
C ALA A 8 -21.33 -21.25 -70.61
N LEU A 9 -21.44 -20.44 -69.55
CA LEU A 9 -20.43 -19.42 -69.19
C LEU A 9 -19.38 -20.06 -68.26
N VAL A 10 -18.19 -20.25 -68.75
CA VAL A 10 -17.04 -20.72 -67.99
C VAL A 10 -16.45 -19.52 -67.24
N LEU A 11 -16.68 -19.44 -65.92
CA LEU A 11 -15.97 -18.46 -65.05
C LEU A 11 -14.63 -19.10 -64.60
N THR A 12 -13.53 -18.60 -65.13
CA THR A 12 -12.18 -18.88 -64.61
C THR A 12 -11.92 -18.07 -63.38
N LEU A 13 -11.95 -18.74 -62.20
CA LEU A 13 -11.61 -18.12 -60.90
C LEU A 13 -10.08 -18.12 -60.80
N SER A 14 -9.45 -16.96 -61.00
CA SER A 14 -8.04 -16.74 -60.69
C SER A 14 -7.87 -16.59 -59.19
N MET A 15 -7.36 -17.63 -58.56
CA MET A 15 -7.00 -17.65 -57.11
C MET A 15 -5.68 -16.94 -56.96
N SER A 16 -5.74 -15.63 -56.60
CA SER A 16 -4.55 -14.87 -56.18
C SER A 16 -4.16 -15.37 -54.80
N LEU A 17 -3.03 -16.09 -54.72
CA LEU A 17 -2.39 -16.49 -53.48
C LEU A 17 -1.82 -15.25 -52.82
N VAL A 18 -2.55 -14.64 -51.88
CA VAL A 18 -2.01 -13.63 -50.97
C VAL A 18 -1.11 -14.39 -49.99
N LEU A 19 0.19 -14.41 -50.25
CA LEU A 19 1.17 -14.73 -49.22
C LEU A 19 0.96 -13.68 -48.10
N ALA A 20 0.28 -14.06 -47.04
CA ALA A 20 0.33 -13.34 -45.79
C ALA A 20 1.79 -13.38 -45.32
N GLY A 21 2.51 -12.30 -45.59
CA GLY A 21 3.82 -12.07 -44.99
C GLY A 21 3.65 -12.18 -43.48
N ALA A 22 4.38 -13.12 -42.87
CA ALA A 22 4.52 -13.09 -41.42
C ALA A 22 4.93 -11.67 -41.02
N PRO A 23 4.39 -11.11 -39.91
CA PRO A 23 4.81 -9.80 -39.47
C PRO A 23 6.33 -9.86 -39.33
N ALA A 24 7.01 -8.95 -40.02
CA ALA A 24 8.47 -8.76 -39.88
C ALA A 24 8.71 -8.38 -38.43
N ASP A 25 8.96 -9.38 -37.62
CA ASP A 25 9.35 -9.19 -36.25
C ASP A 25 10.82 -8.82 -36.19
N ALA A 26 11.08 -7.98 -35.24
CA ALA A 26 12.40 -7.58 -34.82
C ALA A 26 13.01 -6.40 -35.58
N ALA A 27 12.47 -5.24 -35.38
CA ALA A 27 13.34 -4.10 -35.15
C ALA A 27 14.34 -4.51 -34.03
N THR A 28 15.59 -4.80 -34.39
CA THR A 28 16.72 -5.07 -33.48
C THR A 28 17.13 -3.76 -32.79
N GLY A 29 16.17 -3.02 -32.23
CA GLY A 29 16.42 -1.85 -31.41
C GLY A 29 17.03 -2.28 -30.09
N SER A 30 18.08 -1.60 -29.65
CA SER A 30 18.79 -1.86 -28.40
C SER A 30 17.92 -1.70 -27.13
N GLY A 31 16.68 -1.20 -27.25
CA GLY A 31 15.83 -0.81 -26.12
C GLY A 31 16.31 0.48 -25.46
N THR A 32 15.53 1.02 -24.55
CA THR A 32 15.87 2.17 -23.72
C THR A 32 15.92 1.77 -22.25
N PRO A 33 16.71 2.44 -21.41
CA PRO A 33 16.59 2.25 -19.96
C PRO A 33 15.20 2.62 -19.46
N GLY A 34 14.72 1.94 -18.42
CA GLY A 34 13.58 2.39 -17.62
C GLY A 34 13.90 3.69 -16.89
N ALA A 35 12.89 4.45 -16.58
CA ALA A 35 13.07 5.70 -15.84
C ALA A 35 13.50 5.39 -14.38
N PRO A 36 14.39 6.20 -13.77
CA PRO A 36 14.82 6.03 -12.39
C PRO A 36 13.83 6.70 -11.39
N GLY A 37 12.55 6.58 -11.61
CA GLY A 37 11.48 7.10 -10.77
C GLY A 37 10.12 6.83 -11.38
N ALA A 38 9.09 6.71 -10.55
CA ALA A 38 7.69 6.56 -10.96
C ALA A 38 7.08 7.89 -11.44
N GLY A 39 7.82 8.99 -11.36
CA GLY A 39 7.38 10.33 -11.78
C GLY A 39 6.56 11.07 -10.72
N ASP A 40 6.71 10.71 -9.45
CA ASP A 40 6.17 11.48 -8.34
C ASP A 40 6.96 12.78 -8.16
N PRO A 41 6.29 13.97 -8.12
CA PRO A 41 7.00 15.24 -7.95
C PRO A 41 7.58 15.44 -6.55
N TYR A 42 7.11 14.72 -5.54
CA TYR A 42 7.62 14.81 -4.16
C TYR A 42 8.87 13.95 -3.98
N TYR A 43 8.86 12.78 -4.57
CA TYR A 43 9.94 11.79 -4.50
C TYR A 43 10.34 11.37 -5.91
N PRO A 44 11.15 12.18 -6.63
CA PRO A 44 11.43 11.97 -8.05
C PRO A 44 12.17 10.67 -8.38
N LEU A 45 12.82 10.07 -7.37
CA LEU A 45 13.58 8.82 -7.54
C LEU A 45 12.86 7.60 -6.93
N ASP A 46 11.69 7.79 -6.29
CA ASP A 46 10.96 6.66 -5.73
C ASP A 46 10.22 5.90 -6.80
N GLY A 47 10.27 4.59 -6.68
CA GLY A 47 9.77 3.69 -7.68
C GLY A 47 10.51 3.83 -9.00
N ASN A 48 10.08 3.11 -10.02
CA ASN A 48 10.80 3.01 -11.28
C ASN A 48 9.86 2.82 -12.47
N GLY A 49 10.25 3.37 -13.62
CA GLY A 49 9.47 3.23 -14.86
C GLY A 49 9.97 2.13 -15.77
N GLY A 50 9.10 1.77 -16.73
CA GLY A 50 9.43 0.85 -17.83
C GLY A 50 9.02 -0.60 -17.56
N TYR A 51 8.50 -0.92 -16.39
CA TYR A 51 7.94 -2.23 -16.04
C TYR A 51 6.83 -2.07 -14.99
N ASP A 52 6.13 -3.15 -14.72
CA ASP A 52 5.03 -3.27 -13.77
C ASP A 52 5.19 -4.60 -13.02
N VAL A 53 5.35 -4.54 -11.70
CA VAL A 53 5.61 -5.72 -10.88
C VAL A 53 4.31 -6.47 -10.62
N GLN A 54 4.33 -7.77 -10.87
CA GLN A 54 3.18 -8.65 -10.68
C GLN A 54 3.25 -9.43 -9.37
N HIS A 55 4.48 -9.75 -8.92
CA HIS A 55 4.69 -10.58 -7.75
C HIS A 55 6.09 -10.44 -7.16
N TYR A 56 6.15 -10.38 -5.84
CA TYR A 56 7.38 -10.53 -5.04
C TYR A 56 7.37 -11.88 -4.31
N ASP A 57 8.45 -12.66 -4.47
CA ASP A 57 8.71 -13.86 -3.67
C ASP A 57 9.93 -13.56 -2.78
N LEU A 58 9.68 -13.33 -1.50
CA LEU A 58 10.67 -12.93 -0.50
C LEU A 58 11.06 -14.13 0.36
N ALA A 59 12.33 -14.52 0.34
CA ALA A 59 12.89 -15.51 1.26
C ALA A 59 13.99 -14.83 2.09
N ILE A 60 13.65 -14.47 3.32
CA ILE A 60 14.50 -13.67 4.20
C ILE A 60 14.82 -14.46 5.46
N ARG A 61 16.10 -14.48 5.82
CA ARG A 61 16.60 -14.98 7.09
C ARG A 61 17.10 -13.81 7.92
N TYR A 62 16.63 -13.71 9.15
CA TYR A 62 17.06 -12.70 10.11
C TYR A 62 17.66 -13.35 11.36
N ALA A 63 18.74 -12.77 11.84
CA ALA A 63 19.47 -13.22 13.03
C ALA A 63 19.50 -12.10 14.08
N PRO A 64 18.60 -12.07 15.07
CA PRO A 64 18.49 -10.99 16.05
C PRO A 64 19.78 -10.68 16.82
N ALA A 65 20.62 -11.71 17.08
CA ALA A 65 21.87 -11.53 17.80
C ALA A 65 22.88 -10.58 17.12
N THR A 66 22.69 -10.27 15.84
CA THR A 66 23.59 -9.44 15.02
C THR A 66 22.84 -8.50 14.08
N ASP A 67 21.51 -8.48 14.14
CA ASP A 67 20.60 -7.81 13.23
C ASP A 67 20.85 -8.12 11.76
N ALA A 68 21.55 -9.22 11.49
CA ALA A 68 21.92 -9.60 10.14
C ALA A 68 20.74 -10.20 9.37
N LEU A 69 20.47 -9.63 8.21
CA LEU A 69 19.52 -10.10 7.23
C LEU A 69 20.27 -10.74 6.05
N ALA A 70 19.79 -11.91 5.61
CA ALA A 70 20.18 -12.51 4.35
C ALA A 70 18.91 -12.80 3.52
N GLY A 71 18.81 -12.21 2.34
CA GLY A 71 17.61 -12.23 1.53
C GLY A 71 17.83 -12.80 0.13
N VAL A 72 16.80 -13.44 -0.37
CA VAL A 72 16.62 -13.74 -1.79
C VAL A 72 15.27 -13.20 -2.17
N VAL A 73 15.22 -12.23 -3.08
CA VAL A 73 13.98 -11.79 -3.70
C VAL A 73 13.91 -12.31 -5.13
N ARG A 74 12.75 -12.80 -5.53
CA ARG A 74 12.39 -12.99 -6.93
C ARG A 74 11.26 -12.03 -7.26
N ILE A 75 11.50 -11.16 -8.23
CA ILE A 75 10.56 -10.16 -8.72
C ILE A 75 10.08 -10.61 -10.08
N ARG A 76 8.79 -10.88 -10.23
CA ARG A 76 8.15 -11.13 -11.51
C ARG A 76 7.51 -9.84 -11.99
N ALA A 77 7.96 -9.34 -13.13
CA ALA A 77 7.50 -8.08 -13.69
C ALA A 77 7.18 -8.20 -15.18
N ARG A 78 6.36 -7.28 -15.67
CA ARG A 78 6.03 -7.12 -17.09
C ARG A 78 6.68 -5.85 -17.62
N ALA A 79 7.48 -5.97 -18.67
CA ALA A 79 8.06 -4.80 -19.35
C ALA A 79 6.95 -3.97 -20.04
N THR A 80 6.86 -2.70 -19.71
CA THR A 80 5.90 -1.73 -20.29
C THR A 80 6.52 -0.92 -21.43
N GLN A 81 7.81 -1.18 -21.72
CA GLN A 81 8.54 -0.71 -22.88
C GLN A 81 9.61 -1.75 -23.26
N ARG A 82 10.32 -1.57 -24.37
CA ARG A 82 11.53 -2.38 -24.65
C ARG A 82 12.67 -1.88 -23.77
N LEU A 83 13.05 -2.66 -22.75
CA LEU A 83 14.04 -2.29 -21.73
C LEU A 83 15.44 -2.78 -22.09
N SER A 84 16.42 -1.88 -22.12
CA SER A 84 17.86 -2.23 -22.14
C SER A 84 18.43 -2.35 -20.71
N ALA A 85 17.85 -1.63 -19.75
CA ALA A 85 18.12 -1.67 -18.31
C ALA A 85 16.87 -1.25 -17.55
N PHE A 86 16.80 -1.57 -16.26
CA PHE A 86 15.77 -1.10 -15.35
C PHE A 86 16.37 -0.88 -13.96
N ASN A 87 15.69 -0.09 -13.15
CA ASN A 87 16.14 0.17 -11.79
C ASN A 87 15.24 -0.53 -10.76
N LEU A 88 15.76 -0.63 -9.55
CA LEU A 88 15.08 -1.03 -8.32
C LEU A 88 15.59 -0.15 -7.19
N ASP A 89 14.76 0.06 -6.20
CA ASP A 89 15.11 0.80 -4.99
C ASP A 89 15.68 -0.17 -3.95
N LEU A 90 16.84 0.17 -3.39
CA LEU A 90 17.47 -0.60 -2.32
C LEU A 90 18.42 0.27 -1.52
N ASP A 91 18.22 0.36 -0.23
CA ASP A 91 19.10 1.12 0.66
C ASP A 91 19.97 0.21 1.55
N GLY A 92 21.25 0.53 1.65
CA GLY A 92 22.21 -0.07 2.58
C GLY A 92 22.70 -1.48 2.25
N LEU A 93 21.82 -2.43 1.97
CA LEU A 93 22.15 -3.86 1.84
C LEU A 93 23.08 -4.18 0.65
N THR A 94 23.91 -5.21 0.80
CA THR A 94 24.94 -5.60 -0.19
C THR A 94 24.39 -6.63 -1.15
N ILE A 95 24.46 -6.35 -2.46
CA ILE A 95 24.09 -7.30 -3.53
C ILE A 95 25.20 -8.34 -3.71
N ARG A 96 24.83 -9.61 -3.72
CA ARG A 96 25.73 -10.75 -3.98
C ARG A 96 25.63 -11.26 -5.41
N SER A 97 24.42 -11.30 -5.95
CA SER A 97 24.20 -11.70 -7.35
C SER A 97 22.84 -11.23 -7.86
N ILE A 98 22.78 -10.96 -9.17
CA ILE A 98 21.52 -10.69 -9.88
C ILE A 98 21.45 -11.57 -11.11
N THR A 99 20.29 -12.19 -11.32
CA THR A 99 19.95 -12.86 -12.58
C THR A 99 18.62 -12.34 -13.11
N VAL A 100 18.53 -12.20 -14.44
CA VAL A 100 17.29 -11.90 -15.15
C VAL A 100 17.00 -13.06 -16.09
N ASP A 101 15.80 -13.65 -16.00
CA ASP A 101 15.41 -14.87 -16.73
C ASP A 101 16.44 -16.00 -16.57
N GLY A 102 16.95 -16.20 -15.35
CA GLY A 102 17.94 -17.21 -15.00
C GLY A 102 19.36 -16.94 -15.53
N ARG A 103 19.62 -15.80 -16.17
CA ARG A 103 20.94 -15.43 -16.70
C ARG A 103 21.58 -14.33 -15.86
N PRO A 104 22.90 -14.39 -15.57
CA PRO A 104 23.57 -13.31 -14.86
C PRO A 104 23.38 -11.96 -15.55
N ALA A 105 23.01 -10.95 -14.77
CA ALA A 105 22.88 -9.57 -15.20
C ALA A 105 24.02 -8.73 -14.65
N LYS A 106 24.37 -7.63 -15.34
CA LYS A 106 25.24 -6.60 -14.77
C LYS A 106 24.39 -5.66 -13.91
N TRP A 107 25.02 -5.04 -12.92
CA TRP A 107 24.35 -4.02 -12.09
C TRP A 107 25.34 -2.94 -11.66
N SER A 108 24.79 -1.79 -11.35
CA SER A 108 25.49 -0.69 -10.68
C SER A 108 24.55 -0.08 -9.66
N ARG A 109 25.08 0.65 -8.70
CA ARG A 109 24.29 1.30 -7.66
C ARG A 109 24.75 2.75 -7.48
N ALA A 110 23.80 3.67 -7.38
CA ALA A 110 24.02 5.07 -7.07
C ALA A 110 23.00 5.51 -6.01
N GLY A 111 23.44 5.64 -4.74
CA GLY A 111 22.53 5.82 -3.63
C GLY A 111 21.59 4.62 -3.44
N THR A 112 20.31 4.85 -3.47
CA THR A 112 19.24 3.85 -3.40
C THR A 112 18.95 3.18 -4.75
N GLU A 113 19.31 3.84 -5.85
CA GLU A 113 19.07 3.34 -7.21
C GLU A 113 19.97 2.15 -7.58
N LEU A 114 19.36 0.98 -7.75
CA LEU A 114 20.00 -0.25 -8.21
C LEU A 114 19.69 -0.48 -9.69
N THR A 115 20.55 -0.05 -10.58
CA THR A 115 20.40 -0.28 -12.03
C THR A 115 20.77 -1.70 -12.40
N VAL A 116 19.86 -2.43 -13.03
CA VAL A 116 20.03 -3.80 -13.52
C VAL A 116 20.07 -3.79 -15.05
N THR A 117 21.15 -4.35 -15.63
CA THR A 117 21.31 -4.49 -17.08
C THR A 117 21.22 -5.97 -17.46
N PRO A 118 20.09 -6.44 -18.00
CA PRO A 118 19.93 -7.81 -18.45
C PRO A 118 20.88 -8.11 -19.63
N ARG A 119 21.22 -9.38 -19.83
CA ARG A 119 22.12 -9.80 -20.93
C ARG A 119 21.56 -9.47 -22.33
N ARG A 120 20.24 -9.40 -22.45
CA ARG A 120 19.50 -8.99 -23.66
C ARG A 120 18.39 -8.06 -23.28
N SER A 121 18.07 -7.12 -24.15
CA SER A 121 16.89 -6.24 -23.94
C SER A 121 15.62 -7.06 -23.78
N LEU A 122 14.76 -6.64 -22.86
CA LEU A 122 13.45 -7.21 -22.60
C LEU A 122 12.45 -6.57 -23.58
N ALA A 123 11.68 -7.38 -24.30
CA ALA A 123 10.69 -6.87 -25.24
C ALA A 123 9.49 -6.25 -24.49
N TYR A 124 8.79 -5.30 -25.10
CA TYR A 124 7.50 -4.82 -24.60
C TYR A 124 6.55 -6.00 -24.33
N GLY A 125 5.88 -5.99 -23.19
CA GLY A 125 4.94 -7.03 -22.76
C GLY A 125 5.58 -8.33 -22.25
N HIS A 126 6.92 -8.46 -22.32
CA HIS A 126 7.62 -9.63 -21.81
C HIS A 126 7.48 -9.74 -20.29
N LEU A 127 7.06 -10.91 -19.82
CA LEU A 127 7.13 -11.27 -18.39
C LEU A 127 8.52 -11.78 -18.10
N PHE A 128 9.22 -11.16 -17.16
CA PHE A 128 10.57 -11.54 -16.78
C PHE A 128 10.70 -11.73 -15.27
N ASP A 129 11.60 -12.62 -14.88
CA ASP A 129 11.93 -12.89 -13.49
C ASP A 129 13.31 -12.31 -13.15
N THR A 130 13.39 -11.42 -12.18
CA THR A 130 14.64 -10.94 -11.60
C THR A 130 14.85 -11.60 -10.25
N ARG A 131 15.97 -12.31 -10.09
CA ARG A 131 16.35 -12.91 -8.80
C ARG A 131 17.58 -12.20 -8.27
N ILE A 132 17.48 -11.70 -7.04
CA ILE A 132 18.55 -10.97 -6.35
C ILE A 132 18.88 -11.69 -5.05
N VAL A 133 20.16 -11.91 -4.80
CA VAL A 133 20.70 -12.39 -3.52
C VAL A 133 21.42 -11.24 -2.87
N TYR A 134 21.08 -10.95 -1.64
CA TYR A 134 21.62 -9.82 -0.90
C TYR A 134 21.72 -10.13 0.60
N ASP A 135 22.52 -9.36 1.33
CA ASP A 135 22.64 -9.43 2.77
C ASP A 135 23.17 -8.12 3.38
N GLY A 136 23.13 -8.05 4.69
CA GLY A 136 23.61 -6.92 5.47
C GLY A 136 22.83 -6.75 6.76
N VAL A 137 22.97 -5.60 7.38
CA VAL A 137 22.13 -5.16 8.49
C VAL A 137 21.17 -4.12 7.92
N PRO A 138 19.85 -4.39 7.94
CA PRO A 138 18.87 -3.40 7.53
C PRO A 138 18.89 -2.23 8.51
N LYS A 139 18.48 -1.06 8.07
CA LYS A 139 18.61 0.15 8.88
C LYS A 139 17.27 0.82 9.13
N VAL A 140 17.25 1.69 10.13
CA VAL A 140 16.23 2.72 10.28
C VAL A 140 16.57 3.86 9.32
N ILE A 141 15.61 4.26 8.49
CA ILE A 141 15.64 5.46 7.68
C ILE A 141 15.09 6.58 8.57
N ARG A 142 15.89 7.60 8.78
CA ARG A 142 15.52 8.73 9.65
C ARG A 142 15.08 9.91 8.81
N ASP A 143 13.84 10.34 9.02
CA ASP A 143 13.30 11.54 8.40
C ASP A 143 12.74 12.47 9.48
N PRO A 144 13.33 13.69 9.65
CA PRO A 144 12.93 14.61 10.70
C PRO A 144 11.53 15.23 10.48
N ASP A 145 11.01 15.19 9.27
CA ASP A 145 9.72 15.78 8.90
C ASP A 145 8.59 14.75 8.87
N LEU A 146 8.90 13.49 8.45
CA LEU A 146 7.90 12.44 8.23
C LEU A 146 7.88 11.38 9.34
N GLY A 147 8.92 11.32 10.15
CA GLY A 147 9.13 10.26 11.14
C GLY A 147 10.10 9.18 10.62
N ASP A 148 10.59 8.37 11.54
CA ASP A 148 11.54 7.31 11.23
C ASP A 148 10.80 6.08 10.67
N GLY A 149 11.40 5.39 9.71
CA GLY A 149 10.88 4.14 9.14
C GLY A 149 12.01 3.13 8.89
N GLY A 150 11.67 1.93 8.45
CA GLY A 150 12.64 0.88 8.13
C GLY A 150 12.64 -0.28 9.12
N ALA A 151 13.81 -0.78 9.46
CA ALA A 151 13.97 -1.93 10.36
C ALA A 151 14.38 -1.45 11.75
N PHE A 152 13.50 -1.59 12.71
CA PHE A 152 13.71 -1.24 14.12
C PHE A 152 14.07 -2.51 14.89
N PRO A 153 15.33 -2.70 15.31
CA PRO A 153 15.68 -3.79 16.23
C PRO A 153 14.90 -3.66 17.53
N THR A 154 14.40 -4.78 18.05
CA THR A 154 13.73 -4.88 19.34
C THR A 154 14.53 -5.76 20.28
N ASP A 155 14.14 -5.87 21.56
CA ASP A 155 14.83 -6.67 22.57
C ASP A 155 15.10 -8.13 22.12
N ASP A 156 14.24 -8.70 21.29
CA ASP A 156 14.36 -10.10 20.87
C ASP A 156 14.19 -10.34 19.36
N GLY A 157 14.03 -9.26 18.56
CA GLY A 157 13.76 -9.37 17.14
C GLY A 157 13.92 -8.09 16.34
N VAL A 158 12.96 -7.82 15.48
CA VAL A 158 12.87 -6.61 14.64
C VAL A 158 11.44 -6.36 14.20
N VAL A 159 11.04 -5.10 14.16
CA VAL A 159 9.84 -4.65 13.48
C VAL A 159 10.25 -3.85 12.24
N VAL A 160 9.67 -4.18 11.09
CA VAL A 160 9.92 -3.48 9.82
C VAL A 160 8.62 -2.87 9.34
N LEU A 161 8.59 -1.56 9.29
CA LEU A 161 7.45 -0.76 8.84
C LEU A 161 7.92 0.63 8.41
N GLY A 162 7.06 1.39 7.79
CA GLY A 162 7.25 2.82 7.52
C GLY A 162 6.67 3.27 6.19
N GLU A 163 6.49 4.57 6.09
CA GLU A 163 5.96 5.32 4.97
C GLU A 163 6.78 6.60 4.80
N PRO A 164 7.07 7.08 3.57
CA PRO A 164 6.50 6.68 2.29
C PRO A 164 7.25 5.58 1.52
N ASP A 165 8.58 5.42 1.66
CA ASP A 165 9.45 4.65 0.76
C ASP A 165 10.42 3.73 1.52
N VAL A 166 9.92 2.90 2.41
CA VAL A 166 10.74 2.15 3.37
C VAL A 166 10.99 0.70 3.00
N ALA A 167 10.29 0.15 2.01
CA ALA A 167 10.53 -1.23 1.58
C ALA A 167 11.98 -1.44 1.10
N GLN A 168 12.57 -0.42 0.51
CA GLN A 168 13.98 -0.38 0.09
C GLN A 168 14.99 -0.66 1.22
N ALA A 169 14.60 -0.49 2.50
CA ALA A 169 15.48 -0.75 3.64
C ALA A 169 15.71 -2.25 3.89
N TRP A 170 14.85 -3.14 3.39
CA TRP A 170 14.93 -4.57 3.70
C TRP A 170 14.82 -5.52 2.50
N PHE A 171 14.29 -5.09 1.35
CA PHE A 171 14.36 -5.83 0.09
C PHE A 171 14.38 -4.92 -1.13
N PRO A 172 15.04 -5.33 -2.25
CA PRO A 172 14.96 -4.59 -3.51
C PRO A 172 13.54 -4.57 -4.05
N SER A 173 13.02 -3.38 -4.38
CA SER A 173 11.62 -3.18 -4.78
C SER A 173 11.47 -2.12 -5.87
N ASN A 174 10.27 -1.99 -6.40
CA ASN A 174 9.77 -0.81 -7.08
C ASN A 174 8.99 -0.01 -6.02
N ASP A 175 9.70 0.85 -5.28
CA ASP A 175 9.21 1.38 -4.01
C ASP A 175 8.37 2.64 -4.18
N HIS A 176 7.16 2.45 -4.74
CA HIS A 176 6.18 3.51 -4.91
C HIS A 176 4.75 2.94 -4.84
N PRO A 177 3.77 3.61 -4.23
CA PRO A 177 2.40 3.09 -4.08
C PRO A 177 1.67 2.86 -5.41
N SER A 178 2.12 3.45 -6.51
CA SER A 178 1.52 3.23 -7.84
C SER A 178 1.82 1.86 -8.44
N ASP A 179 2.83 1.12 -7.96
CA ASP A 179 3.15 -0.24 -8.42
C ASP A 179 2.81 -1.26 -7.34
N LYS A 180 1.60 -1.81 -7.41
CA LYS A 180 1.07 -2.79 -6.47
C LYS A 180 1.25 -4.21 -6.98
N ALA A 181 1.73 -5.10 -6.12
CA ALA A 181 1.99 -6.49 -6.47
C ALA A 181 1.40 -7.47 -5.44
N THR A 182 1.36 -8.76 -5.77
CA THR A 182 1.10 -9.84 -4.83
C THR A 182 2.40 -10.31 -4.17
N TYR A 183 2.31 -10.94 -2.98
CA TYR A 183 3.52 -11.36 -2.25
C TYR A 183 3.41 -12.79 -1.74
N SER A 184 4.53 -13.54 -1.84
CA SER A 184 4.84 -14.73 -1.08
C SER A 184 6.04 -14.43 -0.19
N ILE A 185 5.85 -14.50 1.14
CA ILE A 185 6.88 -14.08 2.11
C ILE A 185 7.26 -15.27 2.97
N ALA A 186 8.55 -15.59 3.02
CA ALA A 186 9.13 -16.63 3.87
C ALA A 186 10.18 -16.00 4.81
N LEU A 187 9.85 -15.88 6.08
CA LEU A 187 10.72 -15.36 7.12
C LEU A 187 11.33 -16.52 7.92
N THR A 188 12.65 -16.62 7.94
CA THR A 188 13.40 -17.64 8.67
C THR A 188 14.14 -17.02 9.85
N VAL A 189 13.81 -17.46 11.05
CA VAL A 189 14.29 -16.91 12.32
C VAL A 189 14.72 -18.03 13.27
N PRO A 190 15.48 -17.78 14.33
CA PRO A 190 15.76 -18.79 15.36
C PRO A 190 14.47 -19.43 15.89
N ALA A 191 14.52 -20.74 16.16
CA ALA A 191 13.37 -21.45 16.72
C ALA A 191 13.00 -20.86 18.10
N GLY A 192 11.69 -20.66 18.31
CA GLY A 192 11.15 -20.01 19.52
C GLY A 192 10.62 -18.61 19.27
N LEU A 193 11.02 -17.96 18.17
CA LEU A 193 10.46 -16.68 17.75
C LEU A 193 9.28 -16.87 16.77
N GLN A 194 8.35 -15.94 16.81
CA GLN A 194 7.38 -15.72 15.76
C GLN A 194 8.02 -14.84 14.68
N ALA A 195 7.54 -15.00 13.44
CA ALA A 195 7.84 -14.10 12.35
C ALA A 195 6.57 -13.88 11.55
N ILE A 196 5.97 -12.72 11.75
CA ILE A 196 4.66 -12.33 11.25
C ILE A 196 4.83 -11.38 10.07
N SER A 197 3.94 -11.48 9.07
CA SER A 197 3.92 -10.59 7.91
C SER A 197 2.50 -10.43 7.38
N ASN A 198 2.35 -9.76 6.24
CA ASN A 198 1.08 -9.49 5.58
C ASN A 198 0.36 -10.76 5.10
N GLY A 199 -0.95 -10.69 5.00
CA GLY A 199 -1.79 -11.73 4.38
C GLY A 199 -2.08 -12.91 5.30
N VAL A 200 -2.31 -14.07 4.68
CA VAL A 200 -2.69 -15.31 5.38
C VAL A 200 -1.49 -16.20 5.66
N PRO A 201 -1.47 -16.92 6.81
CA PRO A 201 -0.44 -17.92 7.06
C PRO A 201 -0.47 -19.03 5.98
N ALA A 202 0.68 -19.33 5.38
CA ALA A 202 0.86 -20.34 4.34
C ALA A 202 1.71 -21.54 4.80
N GLY A 203 2.00 -21.63 6.10
CA GLY A 203 2.68 -22.75 6.70
C GLY A 203 3.93 -22.37 7.51
N ARG A 204 4.40 -23.35 8.31
CA ARG A 204 5.61 -23.23 9.12
C ARG A 204 6.43 -24.52 9.05
N SER A 205 7.74 -24.40 9.08
CA SER A 205 8.65 -25.54 9.22
C SER A 205 9.85 -25.16 10.08
N THR A 206 10.35 -26.12 10.87
CA THR A 206 11.52 -25.90 11.73
C THR A 206 12.59 -26.93 11.37
N VAL A 207 13.80 -26.47 11.05
CA VAL A 207 14.93 -27.32 10.68
C VAL A 207 16.19 -26.78 11.37
N ARG A 208 16.91 -27.65 12.08
CA ARG A 208 18.22 -27.33 12.70
C ARG A 208 18.22 -26.04 13.52
N GLY A 209 17.19 -25.84 14.35
CA GLY A 209 17.08 -24.68 15.23
C GLY A 209 16.61 -23.38 14.57
N TRP A 210 16.13 -23.44 13.33
CA TRP A 210 15.55 -22.32 12.61
C TRP A 210 14.14 -22.63 12.16
N SER A 211 13.21 -21.69 12.37
CA SER A 211 11.81 -21.75 11.94
C SER A 211 11.59 -20.86 10.74
N THR A 212 10.99 -21.40 9.70
CA THR A 212 10.54 -20.62 8.53
C THR A 212 9.03 -20.47 8.58
N TRP A 213 8.56 -19.24 8.68
CA TRP A 213 7.16 -18.86 8.62
C TRP A 213 6.85 -18.38 7.21
N ARG A 214 5.68 -18.82 6.64
CA ARG A 214 5.28 -18.47 5.29
C ARG A 214 3.96 -17.75 5.30
N TRP A 215 3.88 -16.70 4.48
CA TRP A 215 2.74 -15.80 4.35
C TRP A 215 2.40 -15.59 2.89
N GLU A 216 1.13 -15.41 2.57
CA GLU A 216 0.66 -15.07 1.23
C GLU A 216 -0.28 -13.87 1.27
N GLN A 217 0.12 -12.80 0.62
CA GLN A 217 -0.68 -11.63 0.31
C GLN A 217 -1.10 -11.71 -1.15
N ARG A 218 -2.34 -12.10 -1.40
CA ARG A 218 -2.86 -12.38 -2.75
C ARG A 218 -3.55 -11.19 -3.40
N GLU A 219 -4.02 -10.24 -2.61
CA GLU A 219 -4.52 -8.97 -3.10
C GLU A 219 -3.33 -8.04 -3.34
N PRO A 220 -3.32 -7.25 -4.45
CA PRO A 220 -2.24 -6.33 -4.73
C PRO A 220 -1.99 -5.36 -3.56
N MET A 221 -0.73 -5.17 -3.23
CA MET A 221 -0.27 -4.37 -2.09
C MET A 221 0.88 -3.47 -2.52
N ALA A 222 0.85 -2.21 -2.12
CA ALA A 222 1.96 -1.29 -2.28
C ALA A 222 3.16 -1.73 -1.42
N THR A 223 4.36 -1.39 -1.84
CA THR A 223 5.60 -1.84 -1.20
C THR A 223 5.76 -1.34 0.22
N TYR A 224 5.38 -0.08 0.52
CA TYR A 224 5.49 0.50 1.85
C TYR A 224 4.64 -0.24 2.91
N LEU A 225 3.55 -0.88 2.49
CA LEU A 225 2.68 -1.67 3.36
C LEU A 225 3.26 -3.05 3.73
N ALA A 226 4.34 -3.47 3.04
CA ALA A 226 4.99 -4.74 3.33
C ALA A 226 5.77 -4.65 4.64
N MET A 227 5.50 -5.60 5.57
CA MET A 227 6.04 -5.57 6.91
C MET A 227 6.61 -6.90 7.37
N ALA A 228 7.42 -6.87 8.41
CA ALA A 228 7.83 -8.01 9.19
C ALA A 228 7.86 -7.65 10.69
N ALA A 229 7.24 -8.48 11.52
CA ALA A 229 7.37 -8.42 12.96
C ALA A 229 7.95 -9.76 13.47
N ILE A 230 9.15 -9.70 14.00
CA ILE A 230 9.90 -10.86 14.48
C ILE A 230 10.20 -10.66 15.95
N GLY A 231 9.77 -11.58 16.80
CA GLY A 231 9.92 -11.48 18.24
C GLY A 231 9.15 -12.56 18.98
N LYS A 232 8.96 -12.38 20.27
CA LYS A 232 8.05 -13.18 21.09
C LYS A 232 6.73 -12.45 21.24
N TYR A 233 5.70 -13.05 20.70
CA TYR A 233 4.35 -12.51 20.77
C TYR A 233 3.38 -13.54 21.32
N ASP A 234 2.43 -13.08 22.13
CA ASP A 234 1.19 -13.80 22.41
C ASP A 234 0.28 -13.66 21.20
N VAL A 235 0.10 -14.76 20.46
CA VAL A 235 -0.66 -14.76 19.21
C VAL A 235 -2.05 -15.33 19.42
N THR A 236 -3.07 -14.54 19.11
CA THR A 236 -4.46 -14.98 19.00
C THR A 236 -4.83 -15.11 17.52
N SER A 237 -5.32 -16.28 17.10
CA SER A 237 -5.69 -16.50 15.70
C SER A 237 -7.03 -17.23 15.60
N TYR A 238 -7.94 -16.67 14.80
CA TYR A 238 -9.29 -17.21 14.61
C TYR A 238 -9.85 -16.83 13.23
N ARG A 239 -10.98 -17.44 12.84
CA ARG A 239 -11.67 -17.07 11.62
C ARG A 239 -13.09 -16.59 11.95
N LYS A 240 -13.46 -15.43 11.38
CA LYS A 240 -14.82 -14.88 11.50
C LYS A 240 -15.25 -14.26 10.16
N ASN A 241 -16.47 -14.52 9.72
CA ASN A 241 -17.04 -14.01 8.47
C ASN A 241 -16.18 -14.24 7.23
N GLY A 242 -15.42 -15.37 7.18
CA GLY A 242 -14.51 -15.70 6.09
C GLY A 242 -13.13 -15.04 6.17
N ILE A 243 -12.91 -14.10 7.07
CA ILE A 243 -11.65 -13.39 7.29
C ILE A 243 -10.82 -14.16 8.33
N GLN A 244 -9.51 -14.32 8.07
CA GLN A 244 -8.55 -14.88 9.01
C GLN A 244 -7.97 -13.76 9.87
N PHE A 245 -8.30 -13.72 11.15
CA PHE A 245 -7.71 -12.81 12.13
C PHE A 245 -6.44 -13.40 12.72
N LEU A 246 -5.47 -12.54 12.96
CA LEU A 246 -4.27 -12.85 13.71
C LEU A 246 -3.78 -11.60 14.42
N ASP A 247 -3.89 -11.60 15.73
CA ASP A 247 -3.46 -10.54 16.62
C ASP A 247 -2.21 -10.99 17.35
N ALA A 248 -1.22 -10.12 17.46
CA ALA A 248 0.04 -10.41 18.12
C ALA A 248 0.40 -9.28 19.08
N ILE A 249 0.53 -9.61 20.36
CA ILE A 249 0.84 -8.66 21.43
C ILE A 249 2.10 -9.13 22.15
N ASP A 250 3.07 -8.25 22.28
CA ASP A 250 4.28 -8.56 23.03
C ASP A 250 3.94 -8.73 24.53
N PRO A 251 4.28 -9.88 25.15
CA PRO A 251 4.03 -10.11 26.57
C PRO A 251 4.85 -9.21 27.52
N ALA A 252 5.87 -8.49 27.03
CA ALA A 252 6.64 -7.54 27.82
C ALA A 252 5.87 -6.22 28.08
N ILE A 253 4.79 -5.94 27.33
CA ILE A 253 3.94 -4.78 27.52
C ILE A 253 3.32 -4.80 28.93
N PRO A 254 3.31 -3.65 29.68
CA PRO A 254 2.68 -3.56 30.99
C PRO A 254 1.24 -4.07 31.00
N ALA A 255 0.88 -4.90 31.97
CA ALA A 255 -0.39 -5.64 32.00
C ALA A 255 -1.65 -4.79 31.80
N ALA A 256 -1.67 -3.56 32.30
CA ALA A 256 -2.80 -2.66 32.12
C ALA A 256 -2.95 -2.19 30.67
N THR A 257 -1.85 -1.90 29.97
CA THR A 257 -1.83 -1.54 28.55
C THR A 257 -2.14 -2.76 27.69
N TYR A 258 -1.51 -3.89 27.97
CA TYR A 258 -1.80 -5.19 27.34
C TYR A 258 -3.31 -5.49 27.34
N ALA A 259 -3.96 -5.33 28.51
CA ALA A 259 -5.39 -5.58 28.63
C ALA A 259 -6.25 -4.64 27.76
N ARG A 260 -5.86 -3.37 27.59
CA ARG A 260 -6.53 -2.44 26.69
C ARG A 260 -6.34 -2.83 25.22
N ILE A 261 -5.10 -3.18 24.82
CA ILE A 261 -4.79 -3.66 23.46
C ILE A 261 -5.63 -4.89 23.14
N ALA A 262 -5.59 -5.92 24.00
CA ALA A 262 -6.35 -7.15 23.81
C ALA A 262 -7.86 -6.89 23.68
N LYS A 263 -8.38 -5.91 24.44
CA LYS A 263 -9.80 -5.52 24.38
C LYS A 263 -10.15 -4.81 23.09
N SER A 264 -9.30 -3.90 22.59
CA SER A 264 -9.52 -3.22 21.31
C SER A 264 -9.42 -4.20 20.14
N PHE A 265 -8.43 -5.10 20.13
CA PHE A 265 -8.28 -6.13 19.10
C PHE A 265 -9.46 -7.12 19.08
N ALA A 266 -10.02 -7.46 20.23
CA ALA A 266 -11.24 -8.28 20.28
C ALA A 266 -12.45 -7.62 19.60
N ARG A 267 -12.42 -6.31 19.38
CA ARG A 267 -13.46 -5.53 18.66
C ARG A 267 -13.23 -5.43 17.15
N GLU A 268 -12.07 -5.83 16.62
CA GLU A 268 -11.80 -5.73 15.17
C GLU A 268 -12.91 -6.32 14.28
N PRO A 269 -13.49 -7.49 14.58
CA PRO A 269 -14.60 -7.99 13.76
C PRO A 269 -15.86 -7.11 13.79
N GLU A 270 -16.12 -6.43 14.91
CA GLU A 270 -17.22 -5.47 15.05
C GLU A 270 -16.90 -4.21 14.23
N ILE A 271 -15.70 -3.67 14.37
CA ILE A 271 -15.22 -2.49 13.64
C ILE A 271 -15.26 -2.75 12.14
N LEU A 272 -14.74 -3.88 11.66
CA LEU A 272 -14.79 -4.24 10.24
C LEU A 272 -16.23 -4.39 9.72
N GLN A 273 -17.14 -4.92 10.52
CA GLN A 273 -18.56 -5.00 10.16
C GLN A 273 -19.18 -3.60 10.06
N PHE A 274 -18.88 -2.73 11.00
CA PHE A 274 -19.32 -1.33 11.02
C PHE A 274 -18.81 -0.58 9.78
N LEU A 275 -17.51 -0.59 9.53
CA LEU A 275 -16.89 0.06 8.37
C LEU A 275 -17.41 -0.50 7.04
N SER A 276 -17.63 -1.82 6.96
CA SER A 276 -18.22 -2.46 5.77
C SER A 276 -19.64 -1.95 5.47
N GLY A 277 -20.37 -1.51 6.49
CA GLY A 277 -21.68 -0.88 6.35
C GLY A 277 -21.62 0.42 5.53
N TYR A 278 -20.52 1.17 5.63
CA TYR A 278 -20.31 2.43 4.94
C TYR A 278 -19.49 2.30 3.66
N PHE A 279 -18.41 1.50 3.68
CA PHE A 279 -17.40 1.44 2.62
C PHE A 279 -17.61 0.27 1.64
N GLY A 280 -18.47 -0.68 2.02
CA GLY A 280 -18.66 -1.93 1.27
C GLY A 280 -17.83 -3.08 1.84
N PRO A 281 -17.89 -4.27 1.21
CA PRO A 281 -17.23 -5.45 1.75
C PRO A 281 -15.74 -5.24 2.03
N TYR A 282 -15.26 -5.80 3.14
CA TYR A 282 -13.84 -5.80 3.48
C TYR A 282 -13.02 -6.37 2.32
N PRO A 283 -11.93 -5.69 1.88
CA PRO A 283 -11.27 -6.05 0.63
C PRO A 283 -10.38 -7.30 0.71
N PHE A 284 -9.97 -7.72 1.90
CA PHE A 284 -8.92 -8.72 2.10
C PHE A 284 -9.44 -10.01 2.78
N ARG A 285 -8.58 -11.03 2.81
CA ARG A 285 -8.87 -12.33 3.46
C ARG A 285 -8.29 -12.46 4.85
N ALA A 286 -7.41 -11.55 5.23
CA ALA A 286 -6.77 -11.48 6.53
C ALA A 286 -7.01 -10.13 7.20
N ALA A 287 -7.03 -10.11 8.52
CA ALA A 287 -7.09 -8.94 9.38
C ALA A 287 -6.35 -9.26 10.69
N GLY A 288 -6.20 -8.27 11.55
CA GLY A 288 -5.55 -8.37 12.86
C GLY A 288 -4.67 -7.18 13.14
N GLY A 289 -3.92 -7.22 14.22
CA GLY A 289 -3.02 -6.15 14.63
C GLY A 289 -1.76 -6.68 15.31
N ILE A 290 -0.73 -5.84 15.37
CA ILE A 290 0.52 -6.16 16.04
C ILE A 290 0.89 -5.00 16.97
N VAL A 291 1.28 -5.30 18.21
CA VAL A 291 1.91 -4.33 19.12
C VAL A 291 3.16 -4.94 19.69
N ASP A 292 4.29 -4.30 19.47
CA ASP A 292 5.58 -4.62 20.10
C ASP A 292 5.82 -3.69 21.31
N ALA A 293 6.53 -4.18 22.30
CA ALA A 293 6.79 -3.42 23.52
C ALA A 293 7.72 -2.22 23.28
N ASP A 294 8.64 -2.32 22.32
CA ASP A 294 9.62 -1.27 22.07
C ASP A 294 9.02 -0.02 21.42
N GLY A 295 8.20 -0.16 20.37
CA GLY A 295 7.43 0.94 19.80
C GLY A 295 8.21 2.21 19.44
N GLU A 296 9.52 2.11 19.16
CA GLU A 296 10.41 3.26 18.96
C GLU A 296 10.06 4.10 17.71
N TRP A 297 9.33 3.54 16.75
CA TRP A 297 8.86 4.27 15.55
C TRP A 297 7.82 5.33 15.87
N GLY A 298 7.05 5.18 16.97
CA GLY A 298 6.23 6.24 17.57
C GLY A 298 4.91 6.57 16.88
N TYR A 299 4.41 5.72 15.98
CA TYR A 299 3.12 5.88 15.27
C TYR A 299 2.48 4.51 14.97
N ALA A 300 1.19 4.49 14.68
CA ALA A 300 0.55 3.32 14.07
C ALA A 300 0.69 3.38 12.55
N LEU A 301 0.69 2.21 11.89
CA LEU A 301 0.74 2.11 10.42
C LEU A 301 -0.19 1.02 9.93
N GLU A 302 -0.90 1.33 8.87
CA GLU A 302 -1.95 0.53 8.23
C GLU A 302 -1.47 -0.72 7.50
N ASN A 303 -0.28 -1.23 7.73
CA ASN A 303 0.28 -2.38 6.99
C ASN A 303 -0.80 -3.36 6.52
N GLN A 304 -0.93 -3.54 5.21
CA GLN A 304 -2.08 -4.22 4.59
C GLN A 304 -2.39 -5.55 5.26
N SER A 305 -3.64 -5.73 5.70
CA SER A 305 -4.19 -6.87 6.42
C SER A 305 -3.74 -7.04 7.88
N ARG A 306 -2.76 -6.26 8.35
CA ARG A 306 -2.28 -6.37 9.73
C ARG A 306 -1.52 -5.11 10.15
N PRO A 307 -2.23 -4.05 10.52
CA PRO A 307 -1.63 -2.84 11.04
C PRO A 307 -0.70 -3.08 12.23
N ILE A 308 0.31 -2.24 12.34
CA ILE A 308 1.25 -2.22 13.48
C ILE A 308 0.96 -0.97 14.30
N TYR A 309 0.93 -1.13 15.61
CA TYR A 309 0.64 -0.08 16.58
C TYR A 309 1.76 0.02 17.59
N THR A 310 1.75 1.11 18.38
CA THR A 310 2.61 1.27 19.55
C THR A 310 1.81 1.10 20.85
N PRO A 311 2.44 0.75 21.97
CA PRO A 311 1.76 0.72 23.27
C PRO A 311 1.15 2.08 23.67
N GLN A 312 1.71 3.19 23.17
CA GLN A 312 1.27 4.56 23.46
C GLN A 312 -0.10 4.86 22.87
N ASP A 313 -0.47 4.25 21.76
CA ASP A 313 -1.78 4.39 21.10
C ASP A 313 -2.93 3.89 21.99
N PHE A 314 -2.63 3.07 22.99
CA PHE A 314 -3.59 2.51 23.93
C PHE A 314 -3.52 3.17 25.32
N GLY A 315 -3.33 4.49 25.37
CA GLY A 315 -3.33 5.28 26.61
C GLY A 315 -4.63 5.14 27.39
N THR A 316 -5.76 5.22 26.73
CA THR A 316 -7.10 4.87 27.22
C THR A 316 -7.73 3.79 26.33
N GLN A 317 -8.87 3.23 26.73
CA GLN A 317 -9.62 2.30 25.88
C GLN A 317 -10.22 3.01 24.67
N GLU A 318 -10.66 4.26 24.83
CA GLU A 318 -11.23 5.07 23.75
C GLU A 318 -10.17 5.40 22.70
N ASP A 319 -8.96 5.80 23.12
CA ASP A 319 -7.85 6.05 22.21
C ASP A 319 -7.50 4.80 21.43
N GLY A 320 -7.36 3.64 22.12
CA GLY A 320 -7.05 2.37 21.47
C GLY A 320 -8.13 1.91 20.48
N ASP A 321 -9.40 2.05 20.82
CA ASP A 321 -10.48 1.71 19.88
C ASP A 321 -10.48 2.67 18.68
N SER A 322 -10.20 3.97 18.88
CA SER A 322 -10.15 4.98 17.82
C SER A 322 -9.02 4.72 16.84
N VAL A 323 -7.80 4.45 17.32
CA VAL A 323 -6.66 4.15 16.43
C VAL A 323 -6.88 2.84 15.67
N VAL A 324 -7.46 1.81 16.30
CA VAL A 324 -7.80 0.56 15.59
C VAL A 324 -8.84 0.81 14.48
N VAL A 325 -9.81 1.70 14.68
CA VAL A 325 -10.75 2.11 13.63
C VAL A 325 -10.03 2.84 12.49
N HIS A 326 -9.09 3.72 12.81
CA HIS A 326 -8.28 4.45 11.85
C HIS A 326 -7.53 3.49 10.94
N GLU A 327 -6.70 2.61 11.52
CA GLU A 327 -5.87 1.67 10.76
C GLU A 327 -6.70 0.64 9.98
N LEU A 328 -7.84 0.21 10.53
CA LEU A 328 -8.75 -0.68 9.81
C LEU A 328 -9.52 0.04 8.69
N ALA A 329 -9.74 1.35 8.76
CA ALA A 329 -10.35 2.11 7.67
C ALA A 329 -9.39 2.27 6.48
N HIS A 330 -8.09 2.37 6.72
CA HIS A 330 -7.07 2.37 5.69
C HIS A 330 -7.10 1.12 4.83
N GLN A 331 -7.57 -0.01 5.35
CA GLN A 331 -7.68 -1.24 4.55
C GLN A 331 -8.54 -1.05 3.29
N TRP A 332 -9.47 -0.08 3.28
CA TRP A 332 -10.18 0.38 2.08
C TRP A 332 -9.46 1.55 1.42
N TYR A 333 -9.05 2.59 2.19
CA TYR A 333 -8.52 3.87 1.71
C TYR A 333 -7.06 4.07 2.11
N GLY A 334 -6.15 3.65 1.27
CA GLY A 334 -4.70 3.54 1.48
C GLY A 334 -4.19 2.23 0.93
N ASP A 335 -4.81 1.12 1.35
CA ASP A 335 -4.38 -0.23 0.98
C ASP A 335 -5.06 -0.75 -0.28
N SER A 336 -6.38 -1.01 -0.21
CA SER A 336 -7.11 -1.50 -1.39
C SER A 336 -7.14 -0.45 -2.51
N LEU A 337 -7.46 0.80 -2.17
CA LEU A 337 -7.20 1.97 -3.00
C LEU A 337 -5.89 2.59 -2.55
N ALA A 338 -4.86 2.57 -3.36
CA ALA A 338 -3.60 3.24 -3.07
C ALA A 338 -3.47 4.55 -3.86
N LEU A 339 -2.55 5.39 -3.46
CA LEU A 339 -2.29 6.66 -4.13
C LEU A 339 -1.60 6.46 -5.49
N GLU A 340 -2.00 7.25 -6.48
CA GLU A 340 -1.21 7.42 -7.70
C GLU A 340 0.05 8.26 -7.44
N ARG A 341 -0.02 9.21 -6.49
CA ARG A 341 1.06 10.12 -6.08
C ARG A 341 0.91 10.53 -4.64
N TRP A 342 2.01 10.68 -3.93
CA TRP A 342 2.06 11.04 -2.51
C TRP A 342 1.35 12.35 -2.16
N ARG A 343 1.31 13.33 -3.05
CA ARG A 343 0.56 14.57 -2.80
C ARG A 343 -0.92 14.34 -2.47
N GLY A 344 -1.47 13.19 -2.84
CA GLY A 344 -2.86 12.81 -2.59
C GLY A 344 -3.12 12.18 -1.21
N ILE A 345 -2.16 12.18 -0.29
CA ILE A 345 -2.19 11.48 1.00
C ILE A 345 -3.47 11.72 1.84
N TRP A 346 -4.14 12.83 1.70
CA TRP A 346 -5.41 13.09 2.36
C TRP A 346 -6.51 12.09 1.98
N LEU A 347 -6.38 11.41 0.83
CA LEU A 347 -7.30 10.34 0.41
C LEU A 347 -7.16 9.08 1.28
N ASN A 348 -6.04 8.91 1.96
CA ASN A 348 -5.82 7.92 2.99
C ASN A 348 -6.27 8.51 4.34
N GLU A 349 -5.55 9.50 4.83
CA GLU A 349 -5.63 10.03 6.18
C GLU A 349 -6.96 10.72 6.51
N GLY A 350 -7.47 11.51 5.58
CA GLY A 350 -8.76 12.21 5.78
C GLY A 350 -9.94 11.24 5.86
N PHE A 351 -9.87 10.11 5.16
CA PHE A 351 -10.91 9.07 5.19
C PHE A 351 -10.81 8.24 6.47
N ALA A 352 -9.62 7.87 6.89
CA ALA A 352 -9.40 7.15 8.14
C ALA A 352 -9.78 7.99 9.35
N SER A 353 -9.38 9.25 9.40
CA SER A 353 -9.81 10.19 10.46
C SER A 353 -11.33 10.41 10.47
N TYR A 354 -11.98 10.42 9.32
CA TYR A 354 -13.43 10.52 9.25
C TYR A 354 -14.13 9.25 9.73
N ALA A 355 -13.52 8.08 9.55
CA ALA A 355 -14.01 6.82 10.08
C ALA A 355 -14.02 6.81 11.62
N GLU A 356 -13.03 7.43 12.27
CA GLU A 356 -13.02 7.63 13.72
C GLU A 356 -14.23 8.48 14.17
N TRP A 357 -14.58 9.53 13.42
CA TRP A 357 -15.76 10.35 13.76
C TRP A 357 -17.06 9.58 13.61
N LEU A 358 -17.18 8.73 12.57
CA LEU A 358 -18.35 7.85 12.41
C LEU A 358 -18.42 6.80 13.53
N TRP A 359 -17.27 6.29 13.97
CA TRP A 359 -17.20 5.36 15.10
C TRP A 359 -17.59 6.03 16.41
N SER A 360 -17.14 7.24 16.67
CA SER A 360 -17.55 8.04 17.83
C SER A 360 -19.07 8.27 17.85
N GLU A 361 -19.72 8.54 16.68
CA GLU A 361 -21.18 8.60 16.56
C GLU A 361 -21.83 7.25 16.92
N HIS A 362 -21.26 6.15 16.47
CA HIS A 362 -21.77 4.80 16.76
C HIS A 362 -21.72 4.45 18.24
N GLU A 363 -20.63 4.79 18.90
CA GLU A 363 -20.43 4.56 20.33
C GLU A 363 -21.18 5.57 21.25
N GLY A 364 -21.76 6.61 20.67
CA GLY A 364 -22.45 7.67 21.45
C GLY A 364 -21.49 8.61 22.20
N LEU A 365 -20.22 8.66 21.81
CA LEU A 365 -19.18 9.49 22.42
C LEU A 365 -19.21 10.93 21.91
N GLY A 366 -19.75 11.13 20.70
CA GLY A 366 -19.90 12.45 20.06
C GLY A 366 -20.27 12.30 18.59
N THR A 367 -20.87 13.35 18.02
CA THR A 367 -21.25 13.34 16.61
C THR A 367 -20.12 13.85 15.72
N ALA A 368 -20.09 13.44 14.45
CA ALA A 368 -19.16 13.99 13.46
C ALA A 368 -19.29 15.51 13.32
N GLN A 369 -20.51 16.07 13.53
CA GLN A 369 -20.71 17.51 13.58
C GLN A 369 -20.00 18.15 14.79
N GLN A 370 -20.05 17.53 15.96
CA GLN A 370 -19.34 18.04 17.15
C GLN A 370 -17.80 17.98 16.96
N ALA A 371 -17.28 16.90 16.36
CA ALA A 371 -15.87 16.81 16.01
C ALA A 371 -15.46 17.92 15.01
N PHE A 372 -16.27 18.12 13.98
CA PHE A 372 -16.11 19.22 13.03
C PHE A 372 -16.12 20.59 13.72
N ASP A 373 -17.11 20.89 14.58
CA ASP A 373 -17.26 22.18 15.24
C ASP A 373 -16.06 22.48 16.14
N LYS A 374 -15.55 21.47 16.86
CA LYS A 374 -14.35 21.59 17.70
C LYS A 374 -13.14 22.01 16.87
N LEU A 375 -12.89 21.38 15.73
CA LEU A 375 -11.78 21.73 14.84
C LEU A 375 -12.02 23.07 14.13
N TYR A 376 -13.26 23.35 13.73
CA TYR A 376 -13.58 24.61 13.07
C TYR A 376 -13.48 25.80 14.04
N ALA A 377 -13.61 25.61 15.36
CA ALA A 377 -13.39 26.66 16.35
C ALA A 377 -11.92 27.12 16.42
N ILE A 378 -10.95 26.35 15.90
CA ILE A 378 -9.54 26.70 15.87
C ILE A 378 -9.35 28.02 15.10
N PRO A 379 -8.60 28.99 15.64
CA PRO A 379 -8.40 30.31 15.01
C PRO A 379 -7.85 30.23 13.60
N ALA A 380 -8.27 31.13 12.71
CA ALA A 380 -7.83 31.15 11.30
C ALA A 380 -6.31 31.38 11.12
N THR A 381 -5.61 31.82 12.17
CA THR A 381 -4.16 31.99 12.20
C THR A 381 -3.38 30.70 12.43
N ALA A 382 -4.04 29.63 12.90
CA ALA A 382 -3.42 28.34 13.22
C ALA A 382 -2.86 27.63 11.97
N THR A 383 -1.87 26.76 12.19
CA THR A 383 -1.20 25.96 11.15
C THR A 383 -2.14 25.05 10.39
N LEU A 384 -3.19 24.52 11.05
CA LEU A 384 -4.27 23.73 10.43
C LEU A 384 -4.81 24.34 9.13
N TRP A 385 -4.84 25.68 9.03
CA TRP A 385 -5.41 26.41 7.90
C TRP A 385 -4.37 26.88 6.86
N LYS A 386 -3.08 26.61 7.08
CA LYS A 386 -1.99 27.16 6.26
C LYS A 386 -1.52 26.26 5.13
N SER A 387 -1.96 25.00 5.12
CA SER A 387 -1.57 24.00 4.12
C SER A 387 -2.65 23.77 3.08
N LYS A 388 -2.25 23.39 1.87
CA LYS A 388 -3.15 22.80 0.86
C LYS A 388 -3.25 21.31 1.17
N VAL A 389 -4.42 20.83 1.48
CA VAL A 389 -4.64 19.43 1.91
C VAL A 389 -4.37 18.43 0.77
N ALA A 390 -4.75 18.78 -0.47
CA ALA A 390 -4.53 17.94 -1.65
C ALA A 390 -3.16 18.15 -2.31
N ASP A 391 -2.27 18.95 -1.71
CA ASP A 391 -0.90 19.21 -2.18
C ASP A 391 -0.09 19.83 -1.03
N PRO A 392 0.13 19.07 0.08
CA PRO A 392 0.73 19.62 1.30
C PRO A 392 2.20 19.99 1.16
N GLY A 393 2.90 19.41 0.20
CA GLY A 393 4.35 19.45 0.02
C GLY A 393 5.06 18.28 0.73
N PRO A 394 6.24 17.86 0.25
CA PRO A 394 6.94 16.67 0.73
C PRO A 394 7.10 16.59 2.26
N PRO A 395 7.54 17.65 2.98
CA PRO A 395 7.76 17.57 4.43
C PRO A 395 6.45 17.63 5.24
N ASN A 396 5.30 17.69 4.60
CA ASN A 396 4.01 17.92 5.26
C ASN A 396 2.99 16.79 5.01
N LEU A 397 3.44 15.61 4.60
CA LEU A 397 2.52 14.50 4.31
C LEU A 397 1.67 14.13 5.54
N PHE A 398 2.27 14.10 6.73
CA PHE A 398 1.63 13.63 7.96
C PHE A 398 1.33 14.76 8.96
N ILE A 399 1.18 16.00 8.49
CA ILE A 399 0.74 17.08 9.37
C ILE A 399 -0.75 17.00 9.70
N GLY A 400 -1.13 17.41 10.89
CA GLY A 400 -2.53 17.36 11.34
C GLY A 400 -3.56 18.05 10.43
N ALA A 401 -3.12 18.89 9.48
CA ALA A 401 -4.02 19.46 8.48
C ALA A 401 -4.49 18.42 7.45
N VAL A 402 -3.65 17.47 7.07
CA VAL A 402 -3.99 16.40 6.13
C VAL A 402 -5.08 15.51 6.72
N TYR A 403 -4.91 15.08 7.95
CA TYR A 403 -5.88 14.29 8.73
C TYR A 403 -7.16 15.07 9.01
N ASN A 404 -7.04 16.09 9.84
CA ASN A 404 -8.17 16.80 10.39
C ASN A 404 -8.97 17.59 9.32
N ARG A 405 -8.28 18.36 8.48
CA ARG A 405 -8.97 19.14 7.44
C ARG A 405 -9.40 18.24 6.28
N GLY A 406 -8.73 17.11 6.06
CA GLY A 406 -9.19 16.03 5.20
C GLY A 406 -10.55 15.49 5.65
N ALA A 407 -10.67 15.10 6.94
CA ALA A 407 -11.92 14.65 7.55
C ALA A 407 -13.01 15.75 7.52
N MET A 408 -12.64 17.00 7.82
CA MET A 408 -13.55 18.15 7.70
C MET A 408 -14.08 18.32 6.28
N THR A 409 -13.26 18.10 5.27
CA THR A 409 -13.67 18.17 3.84
C THR A 409 -14.75 17.13 3.55
N LEU A 410 -14.57 15.90 4.04
CA LEU A 410 -15.59 14.84 3.92
C LEU A 410 -16.87 15.20 4.67
N HIS A 411 -16.77 15.80 5.85
CA HIS A 411 -17.95 16.23 6.60
C HIS A 411 -18.74 17.35 5.89
N VAL A 412 -18.04 18.34 5.36
CA VAL A 412 -18.68 19.42 4.57
C VAL A 412 -19.30 18.86 3.29
N LEU A 413 -18.65 17.89 2.62
CA LEU A 413 -19.24 17.17 1.51
C LEU A 413 -20.53 16.45 1.94
N ARG A 414 -20.51 15.72 3.07
CA ARG A 414 -21.71 15.04 3.64
C ARG A 414 -22.86 16.02 3.81
N ARG A 415 -22.61 17.18 4.42
CA ARG A 415 -23.61 18.23 4.59
C ARG A 415 -24.13 18.80 3.27
N ALA A 416 -23.24 18.99 2.29
CA ALA A 416 -23.61 19.55 0.99
C ALA A 416 -24.47 18.60 0.15
N VAL A 417 -24.20 17.28 0.20
CA VAL A 417 -24.88 16.31 -0.67
C VAL A 417 -25.95 15.48 0.06
N GLY A 418 -25.93 15.45 1.40
CA GLY A 418 -26.79 14.65 2.26
C GLY A 418 -26.30 13.20 2.40
N ASP A 419 -26.68 12.56 3.52
CA ASP A 419 -26.21 11.21 3.91
C ASP A 419 -26.37 10.15 2.81
N PRO A 420 -27.53 10.01 2.12
CA PRO A 420 -27.69 8.96 1.14
C PRO A 420 -26.72 9.08 -0.07
N ALA A 421 -26.44 10.31 -0.50
CA ALA A 421 -25.48 10.54 -1.58
C ALA A 421 -24.04 10.39 -1.07
N PHE A 422 -23.75 10.90 0.10
CA PHE A 422 -22.41 10.84 0.70
C PHE A 422 -21.94 9.38 0.90
N PHE A 423 -22.70 8.55 1.59
CA PHE A 423 -22.30 7.16 1.82
C PHE A 423 -22.28 6.32 0.53
N ARG A 424 -23.10 6.69 -0.47
CA ARG A 424 -22.98 6.10 -1.80
C ARG A 424 -21.67 6.50 -2.50
N ILE A 425 -21.20 7.75 -2.31
CA ILE A 425 -19.89 8.21 -2.81
C ILE A 425 -18.77 7.37 -2.18
N LEU A 426 -18.71 7.27 -0.86
CA LEU A 426 -17.67 6.51 -0.16
C LEU A 426 -17.64 5.05 -0.62
N ARG A 427 -18.80 4.38 -0.62
CA ARG A 427 -18.89 2.98 -1.07
C ARG A 427 -18.50 2.81 -2.54
N SER A 428 -18.96 3.70 -3.42
CA SER A 428 -18.61 3.63 -4.84
C SER A 428 -17.13 3.88 -5.07
N TRP A 429 -16.51 4.79 -4.31
CA TRP A 429 -15.08 5.07 -4.36
C TRP A 429 -14.28 3.81 -4.05
N ALA A 430 -14.54 3.17 -2.90
CA ALA A 430 -13.89 1.94 -2.49
C ALA A 430 -14.08 0.79 -3.50
N GLN A 431 -15.27 0.64 -4.09
CA GLN A 431 -15.57 -0.48 -4.98
C GLN A 431 -15.04 -0.31 -6.40
N LEU A 432 -15.14 0.90 -6.97
CA LEU A 432 -14.74 1.16 -8.36
C LEU A 432 -13.22 1.13 -8.54
N HIS A 433 -12.49 1.48 -7.50
CA HIS A 433 -11.02 1.57 -7.54
C HIS A 433 -10.34 0.45 -6.73
N ARG A 434 -11.10 -0.58 -6.35
CA ARG A 434 -10.57 -1.71 -5.57
C ARG A 434 -9.30 -2.28 -6.21
N ASN A 435 -8.25 -2.43 -5.40
CA ASN A 435 -6.93 -2.93 -5.78
C ASN A 435 -6.18 -2.04 -6.80
N GLY A 436 -6.64 -0.84 -7.04
CA GLY A 436 -6.04 0.12 -7.97
C GLY A 436 -5.46 1.34 -7.28
N ASN A 437 -5.11 2.33 -8.10
CA ASN A 437 -4.57 3.62 -7.68
C ASN A 437 -5.55 4.74 -7.98
N VAL A 438 -5.46 5.84 -7.24
CA VAL A 438 -6.44 6.93 -7.27
C VAL A 438 -5.81 8.31 -7.16
N THR A 439 -6.55 9.31 -7.66
CA THR A 439 -6.22 10.72 -7.56
C THR A 439 -7.34 11.54 -6.90
N THR A 440 -7.01 12.70 -6.38
CA THR A 440 -7.99 13.66 -5.83
C THR A 440 -9.00 14.09 -6.90
N GLU A 441 -8.57 14.27 -8.13
CA GLU A 441 -9.40 14.68 -9.26
C GLU A 441 -10.47 13.64 -9.59
N GLU A 442 -10.13 12.34 -9.51
CA GLU A 442 -11.09 11.25 -9.72
C GLU A 442 -12.14 11.20 -8.60
N PHE A 443 -11.72 11.41 -7.35
CA PHE A 443 -12.67 11.50 -6.22
C PHE A 443 -13.65 12.65 -6.39
N ILE A 444 -13.17 13.86 -6.75
CA ILE A 444 -14.00 15.03 -7.02
C ILE A 444 -14.99 14.76 -8.16
N ALA A 445 -14.52 14.15 -9.25
CA ALA A 445 -15.35 13.78 -10.39
C ALA A 445 -16.44 12.77 -9.99
N LEU A 446 -16.11 11.77 -9.18
CA LEU A 446 -17.07 10.79 -8.66
C LEU A 446 -18.11 11.46 -7.77
N ALA A 447 -17.70 12.33 -6.85
CA ALA A 447 -18.59 13.03 -5.92
C ALA A 447 -19.61 13.92 -6.70
N LYS A 448 -19.14 14.65 -7.69
CA LYS A 448 -19.99 15.47 -8.60
C LYS A 448 -20.98 14.59 -9.38
N ARG A 449 -20.52 13.48 -9.94
CA ARG A 449 -21.35 12.57 -10.73
C ARG A 449 -22.46 11.92 -9.88
N ILE A 450 -22.15 11.46 -8.68
CA ILE A 450 -23.13 10.76 -7.82
C ILE A 450 -24.12 11.75 -7.21
N SER A 451 -23.68 12.94 -6.82
CA SER A 451 -24.54 13.95 -6.18
C SER A 451 -25.35 14.78 -7.18
N GLY A 452 -24.90 14.86 -8.42
CA GLY A 452 -25.46 15.77 -9.44
C GLY A 452 -25.22 17.25 -9.13
N LYS A 453 -24.35 17.57 -8.16
CA LYS A 453 -24.07 18.95 -7.72
C LYS A 453 -22.74 19.47 -8.27
N ASN A 454 -22.65 20.79 -8.45
CA ASN A 454 -21.37 21.45 -8.63
C ASN A 454 -20.71 21.61 -7.26
N LEU A 455 -19.59 20.92 -7.05
CA LEU A 455 -18.82 20.91 -5.80
C LEU A 455 -17.47 21.61 -5.94
N ASP A 456 -17.20 22.28 -7.07
CA ASP A 456 -15.88 22.87 -7.35
C ASP A 456 -15.46 23.92 -6.33
N ALA A 457 -16.37 24.82 -5.96
CA ALA A 457 -16.10 25.83 -4.94
C ALA A 457 -15.81 25.21 -3.56
N LEU A 458 -16.53 24.13 -3.18
CA LEU A 458 -16.31 23.41 -1.95
C LEU A 458 -14.90 22.82 -1.92
N PHE A 459 -14.55 22.00 -2.91
CA PHE A 459 -13.25 21.35 -2.93
C PHE A 459 -12.10 22.35 -3.09
N THR A 460 -12.26 23.41 -3.88
CA THR A 460 -11.28 24.49 -3.98
C THR A 460 -11.00 25.11 -2.61
N ALA A 461 -12.03 25.45 -1.85
CA ALA A 461 -11.90 26.07 -0.54
C ALA A 461 -11.26 25.13 0.49
N TRP A 462 -11.65 23.86 0.51
CA TRP A 462 -11.25 22.93 1.58
C TRP A 462 -9.93 22.19 1.29
N LEU A 463 -9.62 21.89 0.03
CA LEU A 463 -8.44 21.11 -0.35
C LEU A 463 -7.28 21.96 -0.89
N TYR A 464 -7.57 23.03 -1.62
CA TYR A 464 -6.54 23.77 -2.38
C TYR A 464 -6.25 25.16 -1.86
N THR A 465 -7.10 25.74 -1.00
CA THR A 465 -6.90 27.10 -0.50
C THR A 465 -6.27 27.06 0.92
N PRO A 466 -5.05 27.62 1.13
CA PRO A 466 -4.37 27.59 2.41
C PRO A 466 -4.90 28.68 3.37
N SER A 467 -6.20 28.65 3.65
CA SER A 467 -6.87 29.51 4.61
C SER A 467 -8.09 28.81 5.17
N LYS A 468 -8.60 29.29 6.31
CA LYS A 468 -9.83 28.78 6.92
C LYS A 468 -11.01 29.08 6.00
N PRO A 469 -11.70 28.05 5.44
CA PRO A 469 -12.85 28.28 4.58
C PRO A 469 -14.02 28.90 5.34
N ALA A 470 -14.81 29.76 4.69
CA ALA A 470 -16.10 30.15 5.26
C ALA A 470 -17.09 28.98 5.21
N LEU A 471 -17.94 28.86 6.21
CA LEU A 471 -19.11 27.97 6.14
C LEU A 471 -20.17 28.61 5.25
N ALA A 472 -20.69 27.84 4.29
CA ALA A 472 -21.78 28.26 3.42
C ALA A 472 -23.13 28.05 4.12
#